data_418ac3682a1f88ccda26db1add25015f
#
_entry.id   418ac3682a1f88ccda26db1add25015f
#
_cell.length_a   1.000
_cell.length_b   1.000
_cell.length_c   1.000
_cell.angle_alpha   90.00
_cell.angle_beta   90.00
_cell.angle_gamma   90.00
#
_symmetry.space_group_name_H-M   'P 1'
#
loop_
_entity.id
_entity.type
_entity.pdbx_description
1 polymer ?
#
loop_
_entity_poly.entity_id
_entity_poly.type
_entity_poly.pdbx_seq_one_letter_code
_entity_poly.pdbx_strand_id
1 'polypeptide(L)'
;LSLHDALPILYMSTFAQLKSYPFFQNPHNWFYPFDMQHSSIIREFGLKPTGENAILSLILQSGFFCNSDKYSLCFTMAHIPQAQRNMMLSQMTSQDLNELMDQSKSSGLRQYAQRPDVISNQYIHDLYRFFKLSQRRHEFRDIFKEEIALHRIPALKSILYKPELLVTIADFHFHKEHPAEALNIYKEVTDMNYANADIFQKTGYCLQKEKRYKEAISAYRKADVLKPDHVWTIRHLATCHRQLRDFAAALEYYKKVEAIQPENKNVIFFIGSCLAELERYEEALQSFFKLDLMENDCIKAWRAIGWCSFVSGKFEQAMRYYDKVLALKPIATDYLNAGHVALGLGNIGKAAELYGKATAESGNREVFLEMFNKDKETLIKLGIDEKDIPLIRDLA
;
A
#
# COMPACT_ATOMS: atom_id res chain seq x y z
N LEU A 1 -5.91 -6.24 -31.40
CA LEU A 1 -6.40 -6.62 -30.08
C LEU A 1 -5.99 -8.07 -29.85
N SER A 2 -5.16 -8.34 -28.84
CA SER A 2 -4.75 -9.71 -28.47
C SER A 2 -5.88 -10.42 -27.74
N LEU A 3 -5.78 -11.75 -27.53
CA LEU A 3 -6.70 -12.52 -26.69
C LEU A 3 -6.87 -11.86 -25.32
N HIS A 4 -5.82 -11.22 -24.81
CA HIS A 4 -5.84 -10.40 -23.60
C HIS A 4 -6.70 -9.13 -23.71
N ASP A 5 -6.95 -8.60 -24.90
CA ASP A 5 -7.70 -7.35 -25.10
C ASP A 5 -9.17 -7.61 -25.53
N ALA A 6 -9.44 -8.69 -26.29
CA ALA A 6 -10.77 -9.04 -26.74
C ALA A 6 -11.57 -9.82 -25.70
N LEU A 7 -10.93 -10.72 -24.94
CA LEU A 7 -11.53 -11.44 -23.82
C LEU A 7 -12.10 -10.54 -22.72
N PRO A 8 -11.46 -9.41 -22.31
CA PRO A 8 -12.05 -8.52 -21.33
C PRO A 8 -13.37 -7.90 -21.75
N ILE A 9 -13.58 -7.61 -23.04
CA ILE A 9 -14.82 -6.99 -23.54
C ILE A 9 -15.96 -8.02 -23.52
N LEU A 10 -15.71 -9.23 -24.01
CA LEU A 10 -16.66 -10.35 -23.94
C LEU A 10 -16.94 -10.72 -22.48
N TYR A 11 -15.91 -10.76 -21.65
CA TYR A 11 -15.92 -11.02 -20.24
C TYR A 11 -16.76 -9.99 -19.45
N MET A 12 -16.56 -8.69 -19.69
CA MET A 12 -17.31 -7.62 -19.00
C MET A 12 -18.80 -7.65 -19.32
N SER A 13 -19.18 -7.97 -20.56
CA SER A 13 -20.59 -8.07 -20.94
C SER A 13 -21.28 -9.27 -20.32
N THR A 14 -20.62 -10.41 -20.26
CA THR A 14 -21.18 -11.64 -19.67
C THR A 14 -21.22 -11.55 -18.13
N PHE A 15 -20.19 -10.98 -17.50
CA PHE A 15 -20.08 -10.79 -16.07
C PHE A 15 -21.21 -9.92 -15.49
N ALA A 16 -21.55 -8.81 -16.17
CA ALA A 16 -22.60 -7.90 -15.70
C ALA A 16 -24.00 -8.57 -15.69
N GLN A 17 -24.25 -9.52 -16.57
CA GLN A 17 -25.56 -10.15 -16.75
C GLN A 17 -25.76 -11.45 -15.96
N LEU A 18 -24.68 -12.03 -15.40
CA LEU A 18 -24.73 -13.29 -14.65
C LEU A 18 -25.91 -13.38 -13.66
N LYS A 19 -26.09 -12.33 -12.85
CA LYS A 19 -27.14 -12.27 -11.83
C LYS A 19 -28.57 -12.19 -12.36
N SER A 20 -28.76 -11.85 -13.65
CA SER A 20 -30.08 -11.69 -14.25
C SER A 20 -30.66 -12.99 -14.77
N TYR A 21 -29.84 -14.01 -14.96
CA TYR A 21 -30.31 -15.33 -15.44
C TYR A 21 -30.96 -16.15 -14.32
N PRO A 22 -32.18 -16.75 -14.56
CA PRO A 22 -32.86 -17.59 -13.57
C PRO A 22 -32.00 -18.76 -13.08
N PHE A 23 -31.11 -19.27 -13.92
CA PHE A 23 -30.16 -20.34 -13.59
C PHE A 23 -29.34 -20.00 -12.33
N PHE A 24 -28.86 -18.75 -12.19
CA PHE A 24 -28.02 -18.32 -11.08
C PHE A 24 -28.80 -17.87 -9.82
N GLN A 25 -30.11 -17.97 -9.82
CA GLN A 25 -30.91 -17.76 -8.60
C GLN A 25 -30.69 -18.90 -7.59
N ASN A 26 -30.36 -20.09 -8.06
CA ASN A 26 -29.95 -21.20 -7.20
C ASN A 26 -28.45 -21.12 -6.91
N PRO A 27 -28.01 -20.98 -5.64
CA PRO A 27 -26.61 -20.91 -5.27
C PRO A 27 -25.75 -22.07 -5.78
N HIS A 28 -26.28 -23.28 -5.83
CA HIS A 28 -25.55 -24.47 -6.31
C HIS A 28 -25.10 -24.32 -7.76
N ASN A 29 -25.90 -23.64 -8.59
CA ASN A 29 -25.61 -23.48 -10.01
C ASN A 29 -24.40 -22.61 -10.31
N TRP A 30 -23.95 -21.79 -9.32
CA TRP A 30 -22.69 -21.04 -9.45
C TRP A 30 -21.46 -21.92 -9.45
N PHE A 31 -21.56 -23.13 -8.89
CA PHE A 31 -20.47 -24.08 -8.72
C PHE A 31 -20.68 -25.37 -9.54
N TYR A 32 -21.75 -25.43 -10.32
CA TYR A 32 -22.03 -26.58 -11.12
C TYR A 32 -21.00 -26.73 -12.25
N PRO A 33 -20.32 -27.87 -12.39
CA PRO A 33 -19.39 -28.10 -13.49
C PRO A 33 -20.05 -27.83 -14.82
N PHE A 34 -19.33 -27.14 -15.72
CA PHE A 34 -19.91 -26.81 -17.02
C PHE A 34 -20.18 -28.03 -17.85
N ASP A 35 -21.45 -28.20 -18.24
CA ASP A 35 -21.92 -29.27 -19.09
C ASP A 35 -22.77 -28.72 -20.24
N MET A 36 -22.29 -28.95 -21.47
CA MET A 36 -23.00 -28.56 -22.70
C MET A 36 -24.37 -29.29 -22.85
N GLN A 37 -24.55 -30.43 -22.21
CA GLN A 37 -25.81 -31.20 -22.23
C GLN A 37 -26.76 -30.86 -21.09
N HIS A 38 -26.39 -29.86 -20.26
CA HIS A 38 -27.26 -29.40 -19.18
C HIS A 38 -28.60 -28.90 -19.74
N SER A 39 -29.71 -29.31 -19.13
CA SER A 39 -31.07 -29.03 -19.61
C SER A 39 -31.35 -27.54 -19.84
N SER A 40 -30.78 -26.65 -19.02
CA SER A 40 -30.90 -25.20 -19.18
C SER A 40 -30.17 -24.71 -20.43
N ILE A 41 -29.00 -25.26 -20.77
CA ILE A 41 -28.26 -24.95 -21.99
C ILE A 41 -29.05 -25.41 -23.23
N ILE A 42 -29.52 -26.66 -23.20
CA ILE A 42 -30.29 -27.22 -24.32
C ILE A 42 -31.57 -26.41 -24.59
N ARG A 43 -32.27 -26.00 -23.51
CA ARG A 43 -33.51 -25.24 -23.63
C ARG A 43 -33.29 -23.84 -24.23
N GLU A 44 -32.24 -23.13 -23.80
CA GLU A 44 -31.98 -21.72 -24.15
C GLU A 44 -31.15 -21.59 -25.44
N PHE A 45 -30.23 -22.52 -25.67
CA PHE A 45 -29.26 -22.42 -26.76
C PHE A 45 -29.60 -23.29 -27.97
N GLY A 46 -30.51 -24.27 -27.83
CA GLY A 46 -31.02 -25.15 -28.93
C GLY A 46 -29.89 -25.90 -29.61
N LEU A 47 -29.23 -26.82 -28.91
CA LEU A 47 -27.97 -27.40 -29.34
C LEU A 47 -28.04 -28.43 -30.46
N LYS A 48 -27.32 -28.16 -31.57
CA LYS A 48 -26.37 -29.13 -32.16
C LYS A 48 -25.04 -28.39 -32.40
N PRO A 49 -23.90 -28.86 -31.87
CA PRO A 49 -22.59 -28.30 -32.20
C PRO A 49 -22.23 -28.76 -33.63
N THR A 50 -22.70 -28.04 -34.63
CA THR A 50 -22.36 -28.31 -36.01
C THR A 50 -21.68 -27.08 -36.62
N GLY A 51 -20.43 -27.25 -37.06
CA GLY A 51 -19.66 -26.41 -37.99
C GLY A 51 -19.43 -24.92 -37.59
N GLU A 52 -20.46 -24.16 -37.46
CA GLU A 52 -20.37 -22.68 -37.21
C GLU A 52 -20.04 -22.35 -35.74
N ASN A 53 -20.14 -23.26 -34.81
CA ASN A 53 -19.86 -23.07 -33.37
C ASN A 53 -18.51 -23.66 -32.94
N ALA A 54 -17.60 -23.98 -33.86
CA ALA A 54 -16.33 -24.62 -33.52
C ALA A 54 -15.49 -23.76 -32.56
N ILE A 55 -15.42 -22.44 -32.80
CA ILE A 55 -14.69 -21.49 -31.96
C ILE A 55 -15.30 -21.40 -30.55
N LEU A 56 -16.61 -21.25 -30.47
CA LEU A 56 -17.30 -21.22 -29.19
C LEU A 56 -17.10 -22.52 -28.42
N SER A 57 -17.17 -23.69 -29.11
CA SER A 57 -16.91 -24.98 -28.51
C SER A 57 -15.47 -25.08 -27.95
N LEU A 58 -14.48 -24.55 -28.65
CA LEU A 58 -13.08 -24.49 -28.19
C LEU A 58 -12.94 -23.61 -26.93
N ILE A 59 -13.56 -22.44 -26.96
CA ILE A 59 -13.57 -21.51 -25.81
C ILE A 59 -14.20 -22.20 -24.58
N LEU A 60 -15.35 -22.84 -24.76
CA LEU A 60 -16.07 -23.51 -23.66
C LEU A 60 -15.32 -24.75 -23.12
N GLN A 61 -14.55 -25.45 -23.95
CA GLN A 61 -13.70 -26.56 -23.54
C GLN A 61 -12.37 -26.10 -22.94
N SER A 62 -11.98 -24.85 -23.13
CA SER A 62 -10.74 -24.30 -22.58
C SER A 62 -10.77 -24.17 -21.06
N GLY A 63 -9.59 -24.09 -20.47
CA GLY A 63 -9.42 -23.80 -19.04
C GLY A 63 -9.49 -22.31 -18.69
N PHE A 64 -9.73 -21.42 -19.67
CA PHE A 64 -9.66 -19.96 -19.46
C PHE A 64 -10.83 -19.38 -18.65
N PHE A 65 -12.01 -19.95 -18.80
CA PHE A 65 -13.21 -19.50 -18.10
C PHE A 65 -13.58 -20.47 -16.96
N CYS A 66 -14.02 -19.91 -15.84
CA CYS A 66 -14.66 -20.71 -14.80
C CYS A 66 -16.05 -21.20 -15.25
N ASN A 67 -16.63 -22.13 -14.51
CA ASN A 67 -17.88 -22.77 -14.92
C ASN A 67 -19.04 -21.78 -15.01
N SER A 68 -19.18 -20.88 -14.04
CA SER A 68 -20.22 -19.86 -14.05
C SER A 68 -20.12 -18.93 -15.26
N ASP A 69 -18.89 -18.55 -15.68
CA ASP A 69 -18.69 -17.74 -16.88
C ASP A 69 -19.08 -18.48 -18.17
N LYS A 70 -18.77 -19.78 -18.27
CA LYS A 70 -19.17 -20.60 -19.42
C LYS A 70 -20.68 -20.67 -19.57
N TYR A 71 -21.41 -20.89 -18.45
CA TYR A 71 -22.88 -20.84 -18.47
C TYR A 71 -23.39 -19.45 -18.86
N SER A 72 -22.84 -18.39 -18.27
CA SER A 72 -23.19 -17.01 -18.62
C SER A 72 -22.96 -16.69 -20.09
N LEU A 73 -21.84 -17.13 -20.66
CA LEU A 73 -21.53 -16.96 -22.07
C LEU A 73 -22.59 -17.64 -22.95
N CYS A 74 -22.96 -18.89 -22.65
CA CYS A 74 -23.99 -19.58 -23.37
C CYS A 74 -25.34 -18.85 -23.33
N PHE A 75 -25.79 -18.42 -22.16
CA PHE A 75 -27.04 -17.68 -22.02
C PHE A 75 -27.01 -16.34 -22.73
N THR A 76 -25.90 -15.60 -22.63
CA THR A 76 -25.73 -14.33 -23.34
C THR A 76 -25.78 -14.54 -24.86
N MET A 77 -25.05 -15.55 -25.36
CA MET A 77 -25.04 -15.88 -26.80
C MET A 77 -26.40 -16.35 -27.32
N ALA A 78 -27.21 -17.02 -26.50
CA ALA A 78 -28.55 -17.41 -26.86
C ALA A 78 -29.48 -16.24 -27.17
N HIS A 79 -29.30 -15.10 -26.49
CA HIS A 79 -30.11 -13.91 -26.67
C HIS A 79 -29.60 -12.96 -27.78
N ILE A 80 -28.44 -13.21 -28.35
CA ILE A 80 -27.86 -12.39 -29.43
C ILE A 80 -28.27 -12.97 -30.80
N PRO A 81 -28.77 -12.14 -31.76
CA PRO A 81 -29.03 -12.58 -33.12
C PRO A 81 -27.82 -13.22 -33.78
N GLN A 82 -28.05 -14.25 -34.60
CA GLN A 82 -26.98 -15.06 -35.22
C GLN A 82 -25.95 -14.22 -35.99
N ALA A 83 -26.41 -13.20 -36.74
CA ALA A 83 -25.52 -12.28 -37.49
C ALA A 83 -24.55 -11.52 -36.55
N GLN A 84 -25.02 -11.07 -35.40
CA GLN A 84 -24.17 -10.38 -34.42
C GLN A 84 -23.23 -11.36 -33.71
N ARG A 85 -23.66 -12.60 -33.42
CA ARG A 85 -22.80 -13.66 -32.87
C ARG A 85 -21.62 -13.95 -33.78
N ASN A 86 -21.89 -14.11 -35.08
CA ASN A 86 -20.85 -14.36 -36.06
C ASN A 86 -19.87 -13.20 -36.17
N MET A 87 -20.37 -11.97 -36.10
CA MET A 87 -19.53 -10.76 -36.10
C MET A 87 -18.63 -10.70 -34.84
N MET A 88 -19.17 -10.99 -33.65
CA MET A 88 -18.37 -11.04 -32.41
C MET A 88 -17.29 -12.11 -32.45
N LEU A 89 -17.62 -13.31 -32.95
CA LEU A 89 -16.66 -14.41 -33.08
C LEU A 89 -15.61 -14.15 -34.18
N SER A 90 -15.97 -13.44 -35.26
CA SER A 90 -15.04 -13.07 -36.32
C SER A 90 -14.06 -11.95 -35.96
N GLN A 91 -14.32 -11.21 -34.86
CA GLN A 91 -13.39 -10.21 -34.33
C GLN A 91 -12.22 -10.85 -33.56
N MET A 92 -12.29 -12.14 -33.26
CA MET A 92 -11.14 -12.88 -32.73
C MET A 92 -10.06 -12.97 -33.81
N THR A 93 -8.84 -12.56 -33.46
CA THR A 93 -7.73 -12.54 -34.42
C THR A 93 -7.27 -13.97 -34.75
N SER A 94 -6.67 -14.14 -35.94
CA SER A 94 -6.05 -15.41 -36.33
C SER A 94 -4.98 -15.87 -35.33
N GLN A 95 -4.33 -14.93 -34.63
CA GLN A 95 -3.34 -15.20 -33.59
C GLN A 95 -3.99 -15.81 -32.36
N ASP A 96 -5.14 -15.26 -31.92
CA ASP A 96 -5.92 -15.76 -30.78
C ASP A 96 -6.41 -17.19 -31.01
N LEU A 97 -6.86 -17.47 -32.23
CA LEU A 97 -7.28 -18.80 -32.65
C LEU A 97 -6.11 -19.77 -32.73
N ASN A 98 -4.94 -19.33 -33.21
CA ASN A 98 -3.76 -20.16 -33.26
C ASN A 98 -3.23 -20.47 -31.85
N GLU A 99 -3.22 -19.53 -30.90
CA GLU A 99 -2.87 -19.77 -29.52
C GLU A 99 -3.81 -20.81 -28.85
N LEU A 100 -5.11 -20.69 -29.08
CA LEU A 100 -6.09 -21.68 -28.63
C LEU A 100 -5.89 -23.07 -29.29
N MET A 101 -5.58 -23.09 -30.58
CA MET A 101 -5.32 -24.31 -31.32
C MET A 101 -3.98 -24.96 -30.95
N ASP A 102 -2.93 -24.19 -30.73
CA ASP A 102 -1.63 -24.72 -30.33
C ASP A 102 -1.66 -25.29 -28.91
N GLN A 103 -2.38 -24.66 -27.98
CA GLN A 103 -2.69 -25.24 -26.67
C GLN A 103 -3.53 -26.53 -26.79
N SER A 104 -4.41 -26.61 -27.81
CA SER A 104 -5.18 -27.83 -28.07
C SER A 104 -4.35 -28.98 -28.62
N LYS A 105 -3.30 -28.67 -29.42
CA LYS A 105 -2.43 -29.68 -30.05
C LYS A 105 -1.35 -30.20 -29.09
N SER A 106 -0.84 -29.37 -28.19
CA SER A 106 0.30 -29.73 -27.33
C SER A 106 -0.05 -30.60 -26.11
N SER A 107 -1.33 -30.60 -25.65
CA SER A 107 -1.74 -31.40 -24.47
C SER A 107 -3.20 -31.85 -24.46
N GLY A 108 -3.95 -31.60 -25.57
CA GLY A 108 -5.40 -31.74 -25.57
C GLY A 108 -6.09 -30.80 -24.60
N LEU A 109 -6.90 -29.83 -25.10
CA LEU A 109 -7.62 -28.85 -24.25
C LEU A 109 -8.36 -29.50 -23.06
N ARG A 110 -8.86 -30.75 -23.27
CA ARG A 110 -9.51 -31.53 -22.21
C ARG A 110 -8.56 -31.96 -21.10
N GLN A 111 -7.32 -32.38 -21.41
CA GLN A 111 -6.33 -32.73 -20.40
C GLN A 111 -5.86 -31.54 -19.61
N TYR A 112 -5.66 -30.39 -20.28
CA TYR A 112 -5.33 -29.13 -19.60
C TYR A 112 -6.46 -28.70 -18.64
N ALA A 113 -7.71 -28.70 -19.10
CA ALA A 113 -8.85 -28.31 -18.28
C ALA A 113 -9.11 -29.30 -17.09
N GLN A 114 -8.58 -30.52 -17.15
CA GLN A 114 -8.67 -31.50 -16.07
C GLN A 114 -7.51 -31.45 -15.08
N ARG A 115 -6.55 -30.60 -15.29
CA ARG A 115 -5.43 -30.42 -14.34
C ARG A 115 -5.96 -29.88 -13.00
N PRO A 116 -5.50 -30.43 -11.86
CA PRO A 116 -5.96 -30.00 -10.54
C PRO A 116 -5.79 -28.51 -10.27
N ASP A 117 -4.70 -27.90 -10.75
CA ASP A 117 -4.43 -26.48 -10.63
C ASP A 117 -5.43 -25.61 -11.42
N VAL A 118 -5.81 -26.04 -12.63
CA VAL A 118 -6.80 -25.36 -13.48
C VAL A 118 -8.19 -25.46 -12.85
N ILE A 119 -8.58 -26.65 -12.39
CA ILE A 119 -9.88 -26.87 -11.72
C ILE A 119 -9.96 -26.01 -10.45
N SER A 120 -8.90 -25.99 -9.65
CA SER A 120 -8.85 -25.17 -8.43
C SER A 120 -9.00 -23.68 -8.72
N ASN A 121 -8.31 -23.19 -9.74
CA ASN A 121 -8.43 -21.79 -10.16
C ASN A 121 -9.84 -21.46 -10.66
N GLN A 122 -10.44 -22.31 -11.48
CA GLN A 122 -11.82 -22.13 -11.93
C GLN A 122 -12.80 -22.06 -10.75
N TYR A 123 -12.65 -22.96 -9.77
CA TYR A 123 -13.48 -22.95 -8.57
C TYR A 123 -13.32 -21.69 -7.73
N ILE A 124 -12.09 -21.20 -7.57
CA ILE A 124 -11.83 -19.93 -6.87
C ILE A 124 -12.49 -18.74 -7.60
N HIS A 125 -12.46 -18.74 -8.93
CA HIS A 125 -13.14 -17.72 -9.73
C HIS A 125 -14.67 -17.83 -9.60
N ASP A 126 -15.25 -19.04 -9.61
CA ASP A 126 -16.69 -19.23 -9.38
C ASP A 126 -17.11 -18.75 -7.98
N LEU A 127 -16.31 -19.02 -6.93
CA LEU A 127 -16.49 -18.49 -5.58
C LEU A 127 -16.46 -16.96 -5.56
N TYR A 128 -15.45 -16.35 -6.20
CA TYR A 128 -15.35 -14.90 -6.27
C TYR A 128 -16.58 -14.28 -6.94
N ARG A 129 -17.05 -14.86 -8.05
CA ARG A 129 -18.24 -14.39 -8.75
C ARG A 129 -19.48 -14.51 -7.90
N PHE A 130 -19.65 -15.63 -7.20
CA PHE A 130 -20.77 -15.84 -6.28
C PHE A 130 -20.82 -14.74 -5.22
N PHE A 131 -19.72 -14.50 -4.50
CA PHE A 131 -19.68 -13.48 -3.44
C PHE A 131 -19.76 -12.05 -3.96
N LYS A 132 -19.43 -11.80 -5.21
CA LYS A 132 -19.58 -10.46 -5.82
C LYS A 132 -20.98 -10.20 -6.40
N LEU A 133 -21.60 -11.19 -7.01
CA LEU A 133 -22.76 -11.00 -7.87
C LEU A 133 -24.05 -11.67 -7.40
N SER A 134 -23.98 -12.79 -6.68
CA SER A 134 -25.16 -13.51 -6.23
C SER A 134 -26.04 -12.66 -5.32
N GLN A 135 -27.34 -12.67 -5.57
CA GLN A 135 -28.33 -11.99 -4.70
C GLN A 135 -28.43 -12.69 -3.33
N ARG A 136 -28.14 -13.98 -3.27
CA ARG A 136 -28.19 -14.81 -2.06
C ARG A 136 -26.83 -14.91 -1.34
N ARG A 137 -25.81 -14.14 -1.75
CA ARG A 137 -24.47 -14.18 -1.13
C ARG A 137 -24.48 -13.92 0.38
N HIS A 138 -25.44 -13.12 0.86
CA HIS A 138 -25.57 -12.79 2.27
C HIS A 138 -26.02 -13.97 3.16
N GLU A 139 -26.52 -15.04 2.57
CA GLU A 139 -26.87 -16.27 3.28
C GLU A 139 -25.64 -17.12 3.60
N PHE A 140 -24.49 -16.77 3.03
CA PHE A 140 -23.24 -17.52 3.14
C PHE A 140 -22.14 -16.63 3.70
N ARG A 141 -21.23 -17.25 4.43
CA ARG A 141 -20.04 -16.58 4.97
C ARG A 141 -19.05 -16.31 3.83
N ASP A 142 -18.70 -15.02 3.63
CA ASP A 142 -17.81 -14.60 2.55
C ASP A 142 -16.36 -14.95 2.90
N ILE A 143 -15.86 -16.01 2.32
CA ILE A 143 -14.50 -16.52 2.56
C ILE A 143 -13.40 -15.52 2.15
N PHE A 144 -13.69 -14.59 1.25
CA PHE A 144 -12.71 -13.55 0.84
C PHE A 144 -12.60 -12.40 1.83
N LYS A 145 -13.50 -12.32 2.80
CA LYS A 145 -13.46 -11.37 3.91
C LYS A 145 -12.92 -11.98 5.19
N GLU A 146 -12.68 -13.29 5.20
CA GLU A 146 -12.23 -13.99 6.37
C GLU A 146 -10.77 -14.33 6.29
N GLU A 147 -10.11 -14.14 7.42
CA GLU A 147 -8.74 -14.58 7.63
C GLU A 147 -8.76 -16.12 7.88
N ILE A 148 -8.58 -16.89 6.83
CA ILE A 148 -8.48 -18.33 6.95
C ILE A 148 -7.02 -18.71 7.18
N ALA A 149 -6.67 -19.00 8.44
CA ALA A 149 -5.37 -19.56 8.78
C ALA A 149 -5.28 -21.03 8.37
N LEU A 150 -5.02 -21.29 7.08
CA LEU A 150 -4.99 -22.65 6.49
C LEU A 150 -4.08 -23.60 7.26
N HIS A 151 -2.95 -23.13 7.77
CA HIS A 151 -1.99 -23.92 8.55
C HIS A 151 -2.53 -24.39 9.91
N ARG A 152 -3.63 -23.80 10.39
CA ARG A 152 -4.30 -24.15 11.66
C ARG A 152 -5.46 -25.11 11.47
N ILE A 153 -5.87 -25.39 10.20
CA ILE A 153 -6.92 -26.37 9.91
C ILE A 153 -6.41 -27.77 10.26
N PRO A 154 -7.08 -28.54 11.13
CA PRO A 154 -6.57 -29.83 11.58
C PRO A 154 -6.20 -30.79 10.45
N ALA A 155 -7.01 -30.86 9.39
CA ALA A 155 -6.76 -31.71 8.22
C ALA A 155 -5.51 -31.32 7.42
N LEU A 156 -5.10 -30.05 7.46
CA LEU A 156 -3.94 -29.52 6.72
C LEU A 156 -2.71 -29.36 7.61
N LYS A 157 -2.88 -29.45 8.93
CA LYS A 157 -1.80 -29.19 9.90
C LYS A 157 -0.57 -30.08 9.67
N SER A 158 -0.77 -31.38 9.40
CA SER A 158 0.32 -32.32 9.15
C SER A 158 1.17 -31.96 7.91
N ILE A 159 0.60 -31.25 6.96
CA ILE A 159 1.24 -30.85 5.71
C ILE A 159 1.84 -29.44 5.85
N LEU A 160 1.05 -28.48 6.36
CA LEU A 160 1.37 -27.05 6.32
C LEU A 160 2.12 -26.57 7.58
N TYR A 161 2.02 -27.27 8.72
CA TYR A 161 2.66 -26.86 9.97
C TYR A 161 4.13 -27.29 10.03
N LYS A 162 4.88 -26.88 9.00
CA LYS A 162 6.34 -27.05 8.89
C LYS A 162 6.98 -25.66 8.83
N PRO A 163 8.10 -25.44 9.52
CA PRO A 163 8.72 -24.11 9.60
C PRO A 163 8.93 -23.44 8.24
N GLU A 164 9.39 -24.19 7.25
CA GLU A 164 9.68 -23.68 5.90
C GLU A 164 8.40 -23.20 5.19
N LEU A 165 7.32 -23.96 5.32
CA LEU A 165 6.02 -23.60 4.72
C LEU A 165 5.38 -22.44 5.48
N LEU A 166 5.47 -22.43 6.80
CA LEU A 166 4.98 -21.30 7.61
C LEU A 166 5.72 -20.02 7.26
N VAL A 167 7.04 -20.04 7.05
CA VAL A 167 7.81 -18.88 6.56
C VAL A 167 7.27 -18.42 5.20
N THR A 168 7.01 -19.35 4.28
CA THR A 168 6.46 -19.01 2.95
C THR A 168 5.09 -18.33 3.06
N ILE A 169 4.23 -18.84 3.94
CA ILE A 169 2.89 -18.25 4.19
C ILE A 169 3.04 -16.87 4.85
N ALA A 170 3.92 -16.75 5.84
CA ALA A 170 4.19 -15.47 6.50
C ALA A 170 4.73 -14.43 5.52
N ASP A 171 5.67 -14.83 4.66
CA ASP A 171 6.23 -13.97 3.61
C ASP A 171 5.17 -13.54 2.60
N PHE A 172 4.24 -14.40 2.25
CA PHE A 172 3.08 -14.02 1.42
C PHE A 172 2.27 -12.91 2.07
N HIS A 173 1.89 -13.05 3.35
CA HIS A 173 1.17 -12.01 4.09
C HIS A 173 1.99 -10.73 4.22
N PHE A 174 3.30 -10.86 4.48
CA PHE A 174 4.21 -9.73 4.55
C PHE A 174 4.25 -8.91 3.25
N HIS A 175 4.36 -9.57 2.10
CA HIS A 175 4.36 -8.92 0.78
C HIS A 175 3.00 -8.35 0.37
N LYS A 176 1.92 -8.89 0.92
CA LYS A 176 0.56 -8.37 0.72
C LYS A 176 0.18 -7.26 1.69
N GLU A 177 1.13 -6.78 2.49
CA GLU A 177 0.93 -5.73 3.48
C GLU A 177 -0.11 -6.08 4.57
N HIS A 178 -0.14 -7.36 4.97
CA HIS A 178 -0.91 -7.87 6.09
C HIS A 178 0.01 -8.14 7.29
N PRO A 179 0.48 -7.09 8.01
CA PRO A 179 1.53 -7.25 9.01
C PRO A 179 1.06 -8.03 10.26
N ALA A 180 -0.21 -7.96 10.62
CA ALA A 180 -0.73 -8.67 11.80
C ALA A 180 -0.70 -10.19 11.60
N GLU A 181 -1.14 -10.66 10.42
CA GLU A 181 -1.16 -12.07 10.05
C GLU A 181 0.27 -12.61 9.89
N ALA A 182 1.13 -11.88 9.17
CA ALA A 182 2.52 -12.23 9.02
C ALA A 182 3.21 -12.36 10.38
N LEU A 183 2.98 -11.41 11.30
CA LEU A 183 3.53 -11.40 12.65
C LEU A 183 3.12 -12.63 13.44
N ASN A 184 1.86 -13.04 13.38
CA ASN A 184 1.38 -14.20 14.09
C ASN A 184 2.10 -15.48 13.64
N ILE A 185 2.30 -15.64 12.34
CA ILE A 185 2.98 -16.82 11.78
C ILE A 185 4.49 -16.76 12.06
N TYR A 186 5.16 -15.60 11.92
CA TYR A 186 6.58 -15.48 12.30
C TYR A 186 6.84 -15.79 13.76
N LYS A 187 5.88 -15.48 14.66
CA LYS A 187 5.98 -15.89 16.08
C LYS A 187 5.94 -17.40 16.21
N GLU A 188 4.99 -18.09 15.54
CA GLU A 188 4.92 -19.56 15.56
C GLU A 188 6.24 -20.18 15.07
N VAL A 189 6.82 -19.64 13.98
CA VAL A 189 8.13 -20.07 13.45
C VAL A 189 9.25 -19.84 14.48
N THR A 190 9.21 -18.72 15.19
CA THR A 190 10.20 -18.41 16.24
C THR A 190 10.07 -19.38 17.42
N ASP A 191 8.84 -19.72 17.83
CA ASP A 191 8.56 -20.68 18.91
C ASP A 191 9.01 -22.11 18.54
N MET A 192 9.10 -22.41 17.24
CA MET A 192 9.70 -23.65 16.72
C MET A 192 11.24 -23.64 16.68
N ASN A 193 11.89 -22.59 17.19
CA ASN A 193 13.33 -22.38 17.10
C ASN A 193 13.90 -22.35 15.67
N TYR A 194 13.10 -21.94 14.70
CA TYR A 194 13.49 -21.84 13.27
C TYR A 194 13.78 -20.41 12.83
N ALA A 195 13.92 -19.47 13.76
CA ALA A 195 14.15 -18.07 13.45
C ALA A 195 15.59 -17.78 13.04
N ASN A 196 15.76 -16.94 12.03
CA ASN A 196 17.02 -16.38 11.58
C ASN A 196 16.96 -14.84 11.53
N ALA A 197 18.04 -14.20 11.10
CA ALA A 197 18.09 -12.73 11.04
C ALA A 197 16.97 -12.14 10.17
N ASP A 198 16.63 -12.75 9.04
CA ASP A 198 15.60 -12.28 8.12
C ASP A 198 14.20 -12.35 8.75
N ILE A 199 13.89 -13.46 9.43
CA ILE A 199 12.61 -13.62 10.15
C ILE A 199 12.49 -12.57 11.26
N PHE A 200 13.54 -12.31 12.04
CA PHE A 200 13.51 -11.26 13.06
C PHE A 200 13.40 -9.86 12.46
N GLN A 201 14.01 -9.59 11.30
CA GLN A 201 13.86 -8.33 10.57
C GLN A 201 12.40 -8.11 10.15
N LYS A 202 11.79 -9.11 9.51
CA LYS A 202 10.39 -9.06 9.07
C LYS A 202 9.42 -8.96 10.25
N THR A 203 9.69 -9.70 11.33
CA THR A 203 8.94 -9.60 12.61
C THR A 203 9.01 -8.17 13.14
N GLY A 204 10.21 -7.59 13.22
CA GLY A 204 10.41 -6.20 13.64
C GLY A 204 9.65 -5.21 12.76
N TYR A 205 9.63 -5.41 11.45
CA TYR A 205 8.91 -4.56 10.52
C TYR A 205 7.38 -4.64 10.70
N CYS A 206 6.83 -5.83 10.86
CA CYS A 206 5.41 -6.02 11.16
C CYS A 206 5.03 -5.30 12.46
N LEU A 207 5.81 -5.48 13.53
CA LEU A 207 5.61 -4.80 14.81
C LEU A 207 5.70 -3.28 14.69
N GLN A 208 6.61 -2.78 13.85
CA GLN A 208 6.74 -1.34 13.57
C GLN A 208 5.52 -0.80 12.82
N LYS A 209 4.96 -1.53 11.87
CA LYS A 209 3.71 -1.17 11.17
C LYS A 209 2.53 -1.12 12.12
N GLU A 210 2.48 -2.05 13.09
CA GLU A 210 1.50 -2.08 14.18
C GLU A 210 1.78 -1.01 15.28
N LYS A 211 2.77 -0.13 15.09
CA LYS A 211 3.20 0.90 16.06
C LYS A 211 3.68 0.35 17.41
N ARG A 212 4.00 -0.92 17.48
CA ARG A 212 4.53 -1.63 18.67
C ARG A 212 6.06 -1.49 18.73
N TYR A 213 6.54 -0.23 18.81
CA TYR A 213 7.95 0.11 18.61
C TYR A 213 8.90 -0.55 19.59
N LYS A 214 8.52 -0.72 20.87
CA LYS A 214 9.37 -1.38 21.88
C LYS A 214 9.64 -2.84 21.53
N GLU A 215 8.62 -3.55 21.07
CA GLU A 215 8.75 -4.94 20.65
C GLU A 215 9.52 -5.05 19.32
N ALA A 216 9.28 -4.11 18.39
CA ALA A 216 10.04 -4.02 17.14
C ALA A 216 11.55 -3.86 17.41
N ILE A 217 11.95 -3.00 18.34
CA ILE A 217 13.34 -2.83 18.77
C ILE A 217 13.92 -4.16 19.27
N SER A 218 13.16 -4.92 20.08
CA SER A 218 13.60 -6.23 20.57
C SER A 218 13.86 -7.20 19.42
N ALA A 219 12.95 -7.26 18.44
CA ALA A 219 13.11 -8.13 17.28
C ALA A 219 14.31 -7.70 16.41
N TYR A 220 14.44 -6.40 16.13
CA TYR A 220 15.57 -5.88 15.35
C TYR A 220 16.92 -6.09 16.04
N ARG A 221 17.00 -5.98 17.37
CA ARG A 221 18.22 -6.31 18.13
C ARG A 221 18.62 -7.77 17.99
N LYS A 222 17.64 -8.69 18.01
CA LYS A 222 17.91 -10.12 17.75
C LYS A 222 18.43 -10.32 16.30
N ALA A 223 17.85 -9.60 15.34
CA ALA A 223 18.33 -9.64 13.97
C ALA A 223 19.76 -9.10 13.83
N ASP A 224 20.07 -8.00 14.53
CA ASP A 224 21.39 -7.36 14.52
C ASP A 224 22.47 -8.23 15.16
N VAL A 225 22.14 -8.99 16.22
CA VAL A 225 23.05 -9.98 16.81
C VAL A 225 23.38 -11.10 15.84
N LEU A 226 22.39 -11.57 15.06
CA LEU A 226 22.59 -12.66 14.08
C LEU A 226 23.25 -12.20 12.79
N LYS A 227 23.06 -10.95 12.40
CA LYS A 227 23.62 -10.33 11.21
C LYS A 227 24.00 -8.89 11.52
N PRO A 228 25.18 -8.66 12.11
CA PRO A 228 25.66 -7.33 12.47
C PRO A 228 25.80 -6.40 11.26
N ASP A 229 25.72 -5.10 11.52
CA ASP A 229 25.95 -4.02 10.56
C ASP A 229 25.03 -4.05 9.31
N HIS A 230 23.88 -4.72 9.42
CA HIS A 230 22.92 -4.71 8.34
C HIS A 230 22.16 -3.37 8.31
N VAL A 231 22.52 -2.51 7.36
CA VAL A 231 22.06 -1.11 7.23
C VAL A 231 20.54 -0.96 7.39
N TRP A 232 19.77 -1.86 6.75
CA TRP A 232 18.33 -1.85 6.84
C TRP A 232 17.84 -2.01 8.29
N THR A 233 18.41 -2.97 9.03
CA THR A 233 18.06 -3.25 10.44
C THR A 233 18.40 -2.05 11.32
N ILE A 234 19.61 -1.51 11.20
CA ILE A 234 20.07 -0.35 11.99
C ILE A 234 19.19 0.88 11.73
N ARG A 235 18.82 1.11 10.46
CA ARG A 235 17.93 2.21 10.10
C ARG A 235 16.53 2.06 10.71
N HIS A 236 16.00 0.84 10.76
CA HIS A 236 14.69 0.59 11.38
C HIS A 236 14.76 0.68 12.92
N LEU A 237 15.85 0.26 13.54
CA LEU A 237 16.13 0.52 14.97
C LEU A 237 16.10 2.02 15.26
N ALA A 238 16.86 2.81 14.51
CA ALA A 238 16.86 4.27 14.63
C ALA A 238 15.46 4.86 14.50
N THR A 239 14.69 4.40 13.50
CA THR A 239 13.32 4.86 13.27
C THR A 239 12.40 4.52 14.47
N CYS A 240 12.49 3.33 15.03
CA CYS A 240 11.69 2.94 16.19
C CYS A 240 12.03 3.77 17.43
N HIS A 241 13.33 4.01 17.72
CA HIS A 241 13.75 4.90 18.80
C HIS A 241 13.22 6.32 18.60
N ARG A 242 13.31 6.86 17.39
CA ARG A 242 12.77 8.18 17.05
C ARG A 242 11.25 8.27 17.27
N GLN A 243 10.49 7.24 16.92
CA GLN A 243 9.04 7.20 17.16
C GLN A 243 8.69 7.14 18.65
N LEU A 244 9.56 6.58 19.47
CA LEU A 244 9.46 6.59 20.94
C LEU A 244 9.99 7.88 21.58
N ARG A 245 10.41 8.86 20.77
CA ARG A 245 11.06 10.12 21.20
C ARG A 245 12.38 9.92 21.93
N ASP A 246 12.98 8.74 21.79
CA ASP A 246 14.34 8.47 22.27
C ASP A 246 15.34 8.93 21.21
N PHE A 247 15.46 10.26 21.10
CA PHE A 247 16.26 10.90 20.05
C PHE A 247 17.75 10.64 20.22
N ALA A 248 18.22 10.43 21.44
CA ALA A 248 19.63 10.11 21.70
C ALA A 248 20.01 8.75 21.10
N ALA A 249 19.26 7.71 21.41
CA ALA A 249 19.50 6.39 20.83
C ALA A 249 19.25 6.37 19.31
N ALA A 250 18.22 7.08 18.82
CA ALA A 250 17.97 7.18 17.40
C ALA A 250 19.18 7.82 16.66
N LEU A 251 19.76 8.88 17.21
CA LEU A 251 20.92 9.56 16.67
C LEU A 251 22.14 8.63 16.56
N GLU A 252 22.40 7.83 17.59
CA GLU A 252 23.51 6.85 17.58
C GLU A 252 23.35 5.84 16.44
N TYR A 253 22.15 5.28 16.28
CA TYR A 253 21.87 4.34 15.19
C TYR A 253 21.92 5.01 13.81
N TYR A 254 21.38 6.23 13.64
CA TYR A 254 21.49 6.94 12.36
C TYR A 254 22.93 7.28 12.01
N LYS A 255 23.79 7.64 12.98
CA LYS A 255 25.22 7.86 12.75
C LYS A 255 25.95 6.58 12.30
N LYS A 256 25.56 5.40 12.83
CA LYS A 256 26.06 4.12 12.30
C LYS A 256 25.67 3.92 10.83
N VAL A 257 24.45 4.25 10.46
CA VAL A 257 24.01 4.18 9.06
C VAL A 257 24.80 5.17 8.19
N GLU A 258 25.00 6.40 8.66
CA GLU A 258 25.77 7.43 7.93
C GLU A 258 27.20 6.99 7.69
N ALA A 259 27.84 6.32 8.66
CA ALA A 259 29.21 5.78 8.50
C ALA A 259 29.32 4.75 7.36
N ILE A 260 28.24 3.98 7.11
CA ILE A 260 28.21 2.98 6.02
C ILE A 260 27.72 3.63 4.71
N GLN A 261 26.80 4.57 4.79
CA GLN A 261 26.14 5.25 3.66
C GLN A 261 26.18 6.77 3.84
N PRO A 262 27.33 7.45 3.67
CA PRO A 262 27.51 8.88 3.99
C PRO A 262 26.72 9.85 3.09
N GLU A 263 26.23 9.36 1.95
CA GLU A 263 25.45 10.15 1.00
C GLU A 263 23.92 9.91 1.12
N ASN A 264 23.48 9.16 2.11
CA ASN A 264 22.06 8.87 2.29
C ASN A 264 21.32 10.11 2.84
N LYS A 265 20.73 10.88 1.93
CA LYS A 265 20.01 12.13 2.21
C LYS A 265 18.97 12.02 3.32
N ASN A 266 18.23 10.89 3.36
CA ASN A 266 17.21 10.68 4.39
C ASN A 266 17.85 10.49 5.78
N VAL A 267 18.97 9.79 5.85
CA VAL A 267 19.70 9.58 7.11
C VAL A 267 20.27 10.90 7.62
N ILE A 268 20.89 11.69 6.75
CA ILE A 268 21.41 13.04 7.09
C ILE A 268 20.27 13.91 7.64
N PHE A 269 19.10 13.92 6.99
CA PHE A 269 17.93 14.64 7.47
C PHE A 269 17.48 14.17 8.86
N PHE A 270 17.42 12.87 9.10
CA PHE A 270 17.00 12.32 10.40
C PHE A 270 18.03 12.58 11.50
N ILE A 271 19.33 12.59 11.18
CA ILE A 271 20.40 13.02 12.12
C ILE A 271 20.14 14.45 12.54
N GLY A 272 19.98 15.38 11.58
CA GLY A 272 19.69 16.78 11.86
C GLY A 272 18.39 16.94 12.68
N SER A 273 17.35 16.18 12.35
CA SER A 273 16.08 16.21 13.10
C SER A 273 16.25 15.73 14.54
N CYS A 274 16.98 14.63 14.77
CA CYS A 274 17.24 14.15 16.13
C CYS A 274 18.08 15.16 16.93
N LEU A 275 19.07 15.79 16.30
CA LEU A 275 19.88 16.83 16.92
C LEU A 275 19.04 18.07 17.30
N ALA A 276 18.11 18.48 16.44
CA ALA A 276 17.20 19.58 16.71
C ALA A 276 16.27 19.28 17.91
N GLU A 277 15.72 18.05 17.97
CA GLU A 277 14.89 17.61 19.11
C GLU A 277 15.70 17.50 20.44
N LEU A 278 17.01 17.31 20.35
CA LEU A 278 17.93 17.34 21.48
C LEU A 278 18.45 18.77 21.78
N GLU A 279 17.87 19.79 21.17
CA GLU A 279 18.26 21.20 21.28
C GLU A 279 19.74 21.50 20.87
N ARG A 280 20.37 20.57 20.12
CA ARG A 280 21.73 20.71 19.58
C ARG A 280 21.68 21.38 18.21
N TYR A 281 21.16 22.60 18.17
CA TYR A 281 20.78 23.30 16.92
C TYR A 281 21.95 23.55 15.99
N GLU A 282 23.16 23.88 16.52
CA GLU A 282 24.35 24.14 15.70
C GLU A 282 24.77 22.88 14.92
N GLU A 283 24.74 21.72 15.55
CA GLU A 283 25.06 20.46 14.89
C GLU A 283 23.94 20.03 13.92
N ALA A 284 22.69 20.31 14.27
CA ALA A 284 21.55 20.09 13.38
C ALA A 284 21.69 20.90 12.10
N LEU A 285 22.06 22.19 12.22
CA LEU A 285 22.32 23.07 11.08
C LEU A 285 23.41 22.52 10.15
N GLN A 286 24.50 21.94 10.70
CA GLN A 286 25.55 21.33 9.86
C GLN A 286 24.99 20.19 9.00
N SER A 287 24.14 19.33 9.59
CA SER A 287 23.49 18.23 8.87
C SER A 287 22.53 18.75 7.80
N PHE A 288 21.74 19.77 8.09
CA PHE A 288 20.80 20.33 7.14
C PHE A 288 21.47 21.13 6.02
N PHE A 289 22.59 21.85 6.31
CA PHE A 289 23.39 22.47 5.26
C PHE A 289 24.06 21.45 4.35
N LYS A 290 24.59 20.35 4.91
CA LYS A 290 25.09 19.22 4.10
C LYS A 290 24.01 18.74 3.13
N LEU A 291 22.77 18.60 3.60
CA LEU A 291 21.63 18.16 2.77
C LEU A 291 21.28 19.21 1.70
N ASP A 292 21.27 20.52 2.04
CA ASP A 292 21.01 21.62 1.11
C ASP A 292 22.03 21.66 -0.03
N LEU A 293 23.30 21.36 0.28
CA LEU A 293 24.37 21.26 -0.74
C LEU A 293 24.22 20.01 -1.64
N MET A 294 23.63 18.93 -1.12
CA MET A 294 23.48 17.67 -1.87
C MET A 294 22.23 17.63 -2.73
N GLU A 295 21.27 18.50 -2.51
CA GLU A 295 19.96 18.46 -3.16
C GLU A 295 19.47 19.87 -3.46
N ASN A 296 19.39 20.20 -4.74
CA ASN A 296 18.84 21.48 -5.17
C ASN A 296 17.37 21.61 -4.76
N ASP A 297 16.98 22.81 -4.33
CA ASP A 297 15.60 23.15 -3.94
C ASP A 297 15.01 22.22 -2.86
N CYS A 298 15.85 21.81 -1.91
CA CYS A 298 15.45 20.92 -0.83
C CYS A 298 14.59 21.64 0.22
N ILE A 299 13.31 21.82 -0.06
CA ILE A 299 12.35 22.53 0.82
C ILE A 299 12.39 21.99 2.26
N LYS A 300 12.50 20.67 2.45
CA LYS A 300 12.57 20.07 3.79
C LYS A 300 13.83 20.52 4.56
N ALA A 301 14.97 20.67 3.86
CA ALA A 301 16.18 21.18 4.48
C ALA A 301 16.03 22.67 4.80
N TRP A 302 15.48 23.47 3.89
CA TRP A 302 15.26 24.90 4.11
C TRP A 302 14.34 25.19 5.28
N ARG A 303 13.23 24.44 5.43
CA ARG A 303 12.35 24.53 6.61
C ARG A 303 13.10 24.24 7.91
N ALA A 304 13.91 23.17 7.90
CA ALA A 304 14.68 22.77 9.07
C ALA A 304 15.80 23.78 9.41
N ILE A 305 16.50 24.30 8.39
CA ILE A 305 17.51 25.36 8.58
C ILE A 305 16.83 26.62 9.11
N GLY A 306 15.72 27.03 8.51
CA GLY A 306 14.96 28.21 8.94
C GLY A 306 14.56 28.11 10.41
N TRP A 307 13.97 26.98 10.81
CA TRP A 307 13.56 26.77 12.20
C TRP A 307 14.75 26.71 13.18
N CYS A 308 15.78 25.91 12.88
CA CYS A 308 16.95 25.81 13.74
C CYS A 308 17.68 27.14 13.86
N SER A 309 17.76 27.92 12.78
CA SER A 309 18.34 29.28 12.81
C SER A 309 17.50 30.21 13.67
N PHE A 310 16.18 30.14 13.57
CA PHE A 310 15.26 30.94 14.37
C PHE A 310 15.44 30.68 15.87
N VAL A 311 15.36 29.41 16.28
CA VAL A 311 15.51 29.07 17.71
C VAL A 311 16.91 29.32 18.27
N SER A 312 17.92 29.45 17.38
CA SER A 312 19.29 29.85 17.73
C SER A 312 19.50 31.37 17.73
N GLY A 313 18.44 32.17 17.51
CA GLY A 313 18.52 33.63 17.44
C GLY A 313 19.18 34.21 16.19
N LYS A 314 19.41 33.37 15.14
CA LYS A 314 20.01 33.76 13.85
C LYS A 314 18.92 34.20 12.88
N PHE A 315 18.22 35.29 13.22
CA PHE A 315 16.98 35.68 12.54
C PHE A 315 17.15 36.01 11.06
N GLU A 316 18.25 36.71 10.67
CA GLU A 316 18.53 37.04 9.28
C GLU A 316 18.77 35.77 8.44
N GLN A 317 19.45 34.76 9.00
CA GLN A 317 19.65 33.48 8.35
C GLN A 317 18.35 32.76 8.21
N ALA A 318 17.53 32.69 9.26
CA ALA A 318 16.21 32.06 9.26
C ALA A 318 15.32 32.69 8.19
N MET A 319 15.26 34.02 8.09
CA MET A 319 14.44 34.71 7.11
C MET A 319 14.88 34.39 5.67
N ARG A 320 16.19 34.37 5.38
CA ARG A 320 16.69 34.00 4.05
C ARG A 320 16.21 32.61 3.60
N TYR A 321 16.16 31.64 4.52
CA TYR A 321 15.70 30.30 4.18
C TYR A 321 14.18 30.21 4.08
N TYR A 322 13.44 30.93 4.93
CA TYR A 322 11.97 30.99 4.77
C TYR A 322 11.58 31.76 3.51
N ASP A 323 12.31 32.83 3.10
CA ASP A 323 12.04 33.49 1.82
C ASP A 323 12.17 32.52 0.63
N LYS A 324 13.17 31.61 0.64
CA LYS A 324 13.27 30.51 -0.36
C LYS A 324 12.05 29.59 -0.32
N VAL A 325 11.61 29.18 0.87
CA VAL A 325 10.43 28.31 1.04
C VAL A 325 9.17 29.00 0.53
N LEU A 326 8.99 30.28 0.90
CA LEU A 326 7.81 31.08 0.52
C LEU A 326 7.74 31.34 -0.99
N ALA A 327 8.88 31.33 -1.69
CA ALA A 327 8.94 31.50 -3.14
C ALA A 327 8.48 30.28 -3.94
N LEU A 328 8.37 29.10 -3.32
CA LEU A 328 8.01 27.85 -4.01
C LEU A 328 6.57 27.41 -3.71
N LYS A 329 6.40 26.52 -2.74
CA LYS A 329 5.09 25.97 -2.33
C LYS A 329 4.97 26.07 -0.80
N PRO A 330 4.71 27.26 -0.26
CA PRO A 330 4.54 27.43 1.17
C PRO A 330 3.22 26.78 1.65
N ILE A 331 3.26 26.36 2.90
CA ILE A 331 2.08 25.90 3.67
C ILE A 331 1.87 26.83 4.86
N ALA A 332 0.72 26.75 5.53
CA ALA A 332 0.36 27.61 6.65
C ALA A 332 1.48 27.71 7.71
N THR A 333 2.13 26.57 8.05
CA THR A 333 3.24 26.55 9.02
C THR A 333 4.47 27.35 8.53
N ASP A 334 4.73 27.43 7.22
CA ASP A 334 5.85 28.17 6.68
C ASP A 334 5.64 29.67 6.85
N TYR A 335 4.43 30.15 6.59
CA TYR A 335 4.04 31.55 6.85
C TYR A 335 4.09 31.88 8.33
N LEU A 336 3.60 30.98 9.20
CA LEU A 336 3.65 31.14 10.65
C LEU A 336 5.10 31.33 11.13
N ASN A 337 5.99 30.38 10.75
CA ASN A 337 7.38 30.41 11.18
C ASN A 337 8.14 31.62 10.62
N ALA A 338 7.89 31.99 9.36
CA ALA A 338 8.44 33.21 8.78
C ALA A 338 7.95 34.49 9.53
N GLY A 339 6.68 34.46 9.99
CA GLY A 339 6.09 35.49 10.84
C GLY A 339 6.82 35.60 12.19
N HIS A 340 7.12 34.45 12.83
CA HIS A 340 7.93 34.44 14.06
C HIS A 340 9.35 35.02 13.84
N VAL A 341 9.95 34.68 12.70
CA VAL A 341 11.27 35.26 12.35
C VAL A 341 11.20 36.76 12.11
N ALA A 342 10.16 37.23 11.40
CA ALA A 342 9.95 38.66 11.18
C ALA A 342 9.74 39.41 12.49
N LEU A 343 9.04 38.80 13.45
CA LEU A 343 8.87 39.34 14.80
C LEU A 343 10.19 39.39 15.54
N GLY A 344 11.04 38.36 15.48
CA GLY A 344 12.39 38.35 16.07
C GLY A 344 13.31 39.42 15.48
N LEU A 345 13.09 39.81 14.21
CA LEU A 345 13.76 40.92 13.54
C LEU A 345 13.17 42.31 13.90
N GLY A 346 12.14 42.38 14.75
CA GLY A 346 11.44 43.61 15.10
C GLY A 346 10.53 44.16 14.00
N ASN A 347 10.28 43.40 12.92
CA ASN A 347 9.43 43.84 11.82
C ASN A 347 7.96 43.35 12.03
N ILE A 348 7.24 44.08 12.90
CA ILE A 348 5.87 43.78 13.29
C ILE A 348 4.92 43.78 12.07
N GLY A 349 5.12 44.72 11.12
CA GLY A 349 4.28 44.81 9.93
C GLY A 349 4.39 43.56 9.02
N LYS A 350 5.62 43.09 8.77
CA LYS A 350 5.86 41.86 8.02
C LYS A 350 5.34 40.64 8.80
N ALA A 351 5.48 40.61 10.12
CA ALA A 351 4.96 39.54 10.95
C ALA A 351 3.43 39.46 10.84
N ALA A 352 2.71 40.56 10.94
CA ALA A 352 1.26 40.63 10.79
C ALA A 352 0.80 40.17 9.41
N GLU A 353 1.46 40.60 8.33
CA GLU A 353 1.17 40.12 6.96
C GLU A 353 1.34 38.63 6.84
N LEU A 354 2.44 38.05 7.37
CA LEU A 354 2.72 36.62 7.30
C LEU A 354 1.75 35.78 8.14
N TYR A 355 1.35 36.27 9.33
CA TYR A 355 0.33 35.63 10.15
C TYR A 355 -1.06 35.64 9.47
N GLY A 356 -1.40 36.74 8.82
CA GLY A 356 -2.63 36.81 8.01
C GLY A 356 -2.63 35.76 6.87
N LYS A 357 -1.48 35.59 6.18
CA LYS A 357 -1.29 34.54 5.17
C LYS A 357 -1.38 33.13 5.79
N ALA A 358 -0.78 32.92 6.96
CA ALA A 358 -0.86 31.65 7.67
C ALA A 358 -2.29 31.30 8.04
N THR A 359 -3.08 32.28 8.51
CA THR A 359 -4.50 32.12 8.84
C THR A 359 -5.32 31.79 7.59
N ALA A 360 -5.10 32.51 6.49
CA ALA A 360 -5.79 32.23 5.22
C ALA A 360 -5.49 30.83 4.68
N GLU A 361 -4.22 30.42 4.69
CA GLU A 361 -3.78 29.10 4.19
C GLU A 361 -4.22 27.96 5.12
N SER A 362 -4.38 28.20 6.43
CA SER A 362 -4.91 27.19 7.38
C SER A 362 -6.40 26.97 7.24
N GLY A 363 -7.11 27.86 6.53
CA GLY A 363 -8.54 27.80 6.30
C GLY A 363 -9.42 28.15 7.51
N ASN A 364 -8.84 28.24 8.72
CA ASN A 364 -9.56 28.58 9.95
C ASN A 364 -8.61 29.23 10.96
N ARG A 365 -9.08 30.32 11.59
CA ARG A 365 -8.34 31.03 12.64
C ARG A 365 -8.03 30.14 13.86
N GLU A 366 -8.92 29.23 14.21
CA GLU A 366 -8.67 28.30 15.33
C GLU A 366 -7.45 27.42 15.09
N VAL A 367 -7.30 26.88 13.87
CA VAL A 367 -6.12 26.08 13.47
C VAL A 367 -4.85 26.90 13.55
N PHE A 368 -4.87 28.17 13.09
CA PHE A 368 -3.74 29.08 13.25
C PHE A 368 -3.41 29.27 14.73
N LEU A 369 -4.40 29.52 15.59
CA LEU A 369 -4.17 29.73 17.01
C LEU A 369 -3.58 28.48 17.69
N GLU A 370 -4.00 27.28 17.31
CA GLU A 370 -3.41 26.04 17.80
C GLU A 370 -1.94 25.91 17.40
N MET A 371 -1.59 26.26 16.14
CA MET A 371 -0.21 26.24 15.67
C MET A 371 0.64 27.28 16.41
N PHE A 372 0.16 28.50 16.51
CA PHE A 372 0.85 29.61 17.20
C PHE A 372 1.12 29.28 18.67
N ASN A 373 0.13 28.72 19.37
CA ASN A 373 0.26 28.38 20.79
C ASN A 373 1.30 27.30 21.06
N LYS A 374 1.59 26.41 20.10
CA LYS A 374 2.68 25.42 20.23
C LYS A 374 4.06 26.08 20.32
N ASP A 375 4.22 27.21 19.65
CA ASP A 375 5.52 27.91 19.55
C ASP A 375 5.67 29.02 20.60
N LYS A 376 4.63 29.25 21.44
CA LYS A 376 4.60 30.32 22.47
C LYS A 376 5.83 30.27 23.38
N GLU A 377 6.18 29.12 23.90
CA GLU A 377 7.34 28.97 24.79
C GLU A 377 8.65 29.32 24.11
N THR A 378 8.76 28.97 22.84
CA THR A 378 9.95 29.34 22.02
C THR A 378 10.07 30.84 21.82
N LEU A 379 8.94 31.51 21.54
CA LEU A 379 8.91 32.96 21.41
C LEU A 379 9.36 33.66 22.70
N ILE A 380 8.88 33.23 23.85
CA ILE A 380 9.26 33.74 25.18
C ILE A 380 10.76 33.52 25.42
N LYS A 381 11.28 32.31 25.15
CA LYS A 381 12.74 32.04 25.26
C LYS A 381 13.59 32.94 24.37
N LEU A 382 13.07 33.39 23.24
CA LEU A 382 13.76 34.32 22.33
C LEU A 382 13.57 35.78 22.68
N GLY A 383 12.95 36.11 23.82
CA GLY A 383 12.88 37.46 24.39
C GLY A 383 11.57 38.19 24.07
N ILE A 384 10.54 37.53 23.55
CA ILE A 384 9.22 38.14 23.41
C ILE A 384 8.53 38.16 24.79
N ASP A 385 8.08 39.36 25.24
CA ASP A 385 7.36 39.46 26.50
C ASP A 385 6.06 38.69 26.44
N GLU A 386 5.80 37.88 27.45
CA GLU A 386 4.58 37.07 27.55
C GLU A 386 3.29 37.88 27.47
N LYS A 387 3.37 39.16 27.95
CA LYS A 387 2.22 40.07 27.90
C LYS A 387 1.89 40.55 26.48
N ASP A 388 2.87 40.51 25.57
CA ASP A 388 2.68 40.90 24.18
C ASP A 388 2.14 39.75 23.31
N ILE A 389 2.25 38.51 23.77
CA ILE A 389 1.82 37.34 23.03
C ILE A 389 0.33 37.43 22.57
N PRO A 390 -0.63 37.84 23.41
CA PRO A 390 -2.03 37.99 22.96
C PRO A 390 -2.17 39.03 21.84
N LEU A 391 -1.47 40.17 21.95
CA LEU A 391 -1.50 41.25 20.94
C LEU A 391 -0.90 40.75 19.62
N ILE A 392 0.24 40.04 19.68
CA ILE A 392 0.93 39.48 18.51
C ILE A 392 0.06 38.45 17.83
N ARG A 393 -0.60 37.56 18.59
CA ARG A 393 -1.53 36.57 18.09
C ARG A 393 -2.74 37.19 17.38
N ASP A 394 -3.19 38.35 17.87
CA ASP A 394 -4.36 39.04 17.32
C ASP A 394 -4.01 39.91 16.10
N LEU A 395 -2.72 39.99 15.67
CA LEU A 395 -2.30 40.57 14.41
C LEU A 395 -2.72 39.75 13.17
N ALA A 396 -3.14 38.48 13.35
CA ALA A 396 -3.47 37.51 12.28
C ALA A 396 -4.89 37.62 11.76
#